data_7e9f5862d1dae42850cf8ea12fe4a114
#
_entry.id   7e9f5862d1dae42850cf8ea12fe4a114
#
_cell.length_a   1.000
_cell.length_b   1.000
_cell.length_c   1.000
_cell.angle_alpha   90.00
_cell.angle_beta   90.00
_cell.angle_gamma   90.00
#
_symmetry.space_group_name_H-M   'P 1'
#
loop_
_entity.id
_entity.type
_entity.pdbx_description
1 polymer ?
#
loop_
_entity_poly.entity_id
_entity_poly.type
_entity_poly.pdbx_seq_one_letter_code
_entity_poly.pdbx_strand_id
1 'polypeptide(L)'
;MRGVVLLAVLSAGPAKAGDAPDGQAAIRGCITAAAEVYRLPPAVLVILLNVEGGSLGRVSPNTNGTVDIGPIQVNEIWLPEVAAHWNATIADAYKALRDNFCANVEAGAWILRRGLDEAGGDFWEGVGYYHSHTPEHKTRYLREVLRQVLRLRAIVEHADTSARPNLAQATAPPLAP
;
A
#
# COMPACT_ATOMS: atom_id res chain seq x y z
N MET A 1 -57.07 18.92 35.83
CA MET A 1 -56.56 17.68 35.15
C MET A 1 -55.11 17.85 34.85
N ARG A 2 -54.20 17.21 35.61
CA ARG A 2 -52.76 17.29 35.42
C ARG A 2 -52.33 16.07 34.64
N GLY A 3 -51.89 16.25 33.39
CA GLY A 3 -51.33 15.18 32.54
C GLY A 3 -49.88 14.87 32.96
N VAL A 4 -49.64 13.64 33.37
CA VAL A 4 -48.29 13.09 33.64
C VAL A 4 -47.71 12.65 32.31
N VAL A 5 -46.64 13.31 31.85
CA VAL A 5 -45.85 12.88 30.70
C VAL A 5 -44.80 11.89 31.19
N LEU A 6 -44.97 10.62 30.83
CA LEU A 6 -44.01 9.56 31.09
C LEU A 6 -42.87 9.68 30.05
N LEU A 7 -41.69 10.11 30.49
CA LEU A 7 -40.46 10.01 29.66
C LEU A 7 -39.98 8.56 29.71
N ALA A 8 -40.07 7.87 28.56
CA ALA A 8 -39.41 6.60 28.35
C ALA A 8 -37.91 6.81 28.16
N VAL A 9 -37.11 6.40 29.15
CA VAL A 9 -35.67 6.34 29.08
C VAL A 9 -35.30 5.13 28.22
N LEU A 10 -34.93 5.37 26.97
CA LEU A 10 -34.29 4.37 26.11
C LEU A 10 -32.90 4.09 26.67
N SER A 11 -32.70 2.97 27.35
CA SER A 11 -31.39 2.46 27.70
C SER A 11 -30.68 1.97 26.46
N ALA A 12 -29.74 2.76 25.96
CA ALA A 12 -28.76 2.30 24.94
C ALA A 12 -27.90 1.20 25.60
N GLY A 13 -28.06 -0.04 25.16
CA GLY A 13 -27.15 -1.13 25.52
C GLY A 13 -25.71 -0.83 25.10
N PRO A 14 -24.71 -1.45 25.77
CA PRO A 14 -23.31 -1.25 25.39
C PRO A 14 -23.12 -1.64 23.94
N ALA A 15 -22.64 -0.70 23.11
CA ALA A 15 -22.17 -1.00 21.77
C ALA A 15 -21.08 -2.08 21.89
N LYS A 16 -21.26 -3.22 21.22
CA LYS A 16 -20.18 -4.19 21.05
C LYS A 16 -19.00 -3.44 20.44
N ALA A 17 -17.87 -3.46 21.14
CA ALA A 17 -16.59 -3.03 20.55
C ALA A 17 -16.41 -3.86 19.27
N GLY A 18 -16.62 -3.25 18.10
CA GLY A 18 -16.30 -3.86 16.84
C GLY A 18 -14.81 -4.17 16.88
N ASP A 19 -14.44 -5.40 16.52
CA ASP A 19 -13.06 -5.82 16.41
C ASP A 19 -12.32 -4.75 15.60
N ALA A 20 -11.30 -4.12 16.18
CA ALA A 20 -10.41 -3.25 15.43
C ALA A 20 -9.86 -4.10 14.28
N PRO A 21 -9.89 -3.60 13.02
CA PRO A 21 -9.36 -4.36 11.89
C PRO A 21 -7.95 -4.82 12.25
N ASP A 22 -7.65 -6.12 12.01
CA ASP A 22 -6.31 -6.61 12.24
C ASP A 22 -5.31 -5.73 11.48
N GLY A 23 -4.08 -5.59 11.95
CA GLY A 23 -3.11 -4.68 11.34
C GLY A 23 -2.92 -4.93 9.85
N GLN A 24 -3.12 -6.16 9.38
CA GLN A 24 -3.07 -6.51 7.96
C GLN A 24 -4.27 -6.00 7.16
N ALA A 25 -5.48 -6.00 7.73
CA ALA A 25 -6.65 -5.42 7.08
C ALA A 25 -6.50 -3.91 6.92
N ALA A 26 -5.97 -3.23 7.94
CA ALA A 26 -5.67 -1.80 7.88
C ALA A 26 -4.63 -1.48 6.78
N ILE A 27 -3.53 -2.24 6.70
CA ILE A 27 -2.50 -2.11 5.67
C ILE A 27 -3.11 -2.29 4.27
N ARG A 28 -3.89 -3.35 4.05
CA ARG A 28 -4.58 -3.59 2.77
C ARG A 28 -5.52 -2.44 2.42
N GLY A 29 -6.27 -1.95 3.39
CA GLY A 29 -7.18 -0.81 3.22
C GLY A 29 -6.46 0.45 2.71
N CYS A 30 -5.32 0.81 3.33
CA CYS A 30 -4.53 1.96 2.90
C CYS A 30 -3.99 1.80 1.47
N ILE A 31 -3.48 0.61 1.11
CA ILE A 31 -2.94 0.33 -0.23
C ILE A 31 -4.07 0.42 -1.27
N THR A 32 -5.22 -0.18 -0.99
CA THR A 32 -6.37 -0.17 -1.91
C THR A 32 -6.89 1.26 -2.10
N ALA A 33 -7.07 2.02 -1.02
CA ALA A 33 -7.55 3.40 -1.09
C ALA A 33 -6.59 4.29 -1.90
N ALA A 34 -5.28 4.22 -1.64
CA ALA A 34 -4.29 4.96 -2.41
C ALA A 34 -4.29 4.56 -3.90
N ALA A 35 -4.37 3.27 -4.18
CA ALA A 35 -4.42 2.77 -5.56
C ALA A 35 -5.67 3.27 -6.32
N GLU A 36 -6.83 3.28 -5.69
CA GLU A 36 -8.08 3.79 -6.26
C GLU A 36 -7.98 5.28 -6.58
N VAL A 37 -7.53 6.10 -5.61
CA VAL A 37 -7.40 7.56 -5.77
C VAL A 37 -6.51 7.90 -6.97
N TYR A 38 -5.36 7.22 -7.11
CA TYR A 38 -4.39 7.50 -8.17
C TYR A 38 -4.51 6.62 -9.40
N ARG A 39 -5.57 5.81 -9.50
CA ARG A 39 -5.84 4.90 -10.64
C ARG A 39 -4.65 4.00 -10.94
N LEU A 40 -4.13 3.37 -9.90
CA LEU A 40 -3.01 2.43 -9.96
C LEU A 40 -3.51 1.00 -9.69
N PRO A 41 -2.89 -0.02 -10.27
CA PRO A 41 -3.10 -1.39 -9.77
C PRO A 41 -2.57 -1.51 -8.33
N PRO A 42 -3.36 -2.00 -7.35
CA PRO A 42 -2.87 -2.15 -5.96
C PRO A 42 -1.58 -2.96 -5.86
N ALA A 43 -1.40 -3.94 -6.75
CA ALA A 43 -0.19 -4.77 -6.80
C ALA A 43 1.09 -3.96 -7.02
N VAL A 44 1.06 -2.84 -7.76
CA VAL A 44 2.26 -2.04 -7.97
C VAL A 44 2.74 -1.41 -6.66
N LEU A 45 1.83 -0.92 -5.82
CA LEU A 45 2.19 -0.36 -4.51
C LEU A 45 2.76 -1.43 -3.57
N VAL A 46 2.21 -2.65 -3.61
CA VAL A 46 2.77 -3.79 -2.87
C VAL A 46 4.19 -4.10 -3.34
N ILE A 47 4.42 -4.09 -4.66
CA ILE A 47 5.75 -4.31 -5.24
C ILE A 47 6.73 -3.23 -4.79
N LEU A 48 6.35 -1.95 -4.89
CA LEU A 48 7.20 -0.85 -4.46
C LEU A 48 7.54 -0.93 -2.97
N LEU A 49 6.57 -1.18 -2.08
CA LEU A 49 6.80 -1.39 -0.66
C LEU A 49 7.83 -2.50 -0.39
N ASN A 50 7.82 -3.57 -1.18
CA ASN A 50 8.80 -4.66 -1.05
C ASN A 50 10.18 -4.29 -1.62
N VAL A 51 10.24 -3.49 -2.68
CA VAL A 51 11.51 -3.01 -3.27
C VAL A 51 12.17 -2.02 -2.35
N GLU A 52 11.41 -1.05 -1.84
CA GLU A 52 11.92 0.02 -0.99
C GLU A 52 12.32 -0.48 0.42
N GLY A 53 11.60 -1.47 0.95
CA GLY A 53 11.96 -2.16 2.20
C GLY A 53 12.03 -1.27 3.42
N GLY A 54 11.36 -0.12 3.41
CA GLY A 54 11.27 0.79 4.54
C GLY A 54 10.31 0.30 5.63
N SER A 55 10.21 1.05 6.71
CA SER A 55 9.29 0.79 7.82
C SER A 55 8.83 2.07 8.50
N LEU A 56 7.74 2.00 9.24
CA LEU A 56 7.28 3.13 10.05
C LEU A 56 8.36 3.59 11.04
N GLY A 57 8.49 4.89 11.23
CA GLY A 57 9.49 5.51 12.09
C GLY A 57 10.91 5.56 11.50
N ARG A 58 11.15 4.85 10.39
CA ARG A 58 12.48 4.79 9.76
C ARG A 58 12.73 5.98 8.83
N VAL A 59 13.96 6.48 8.92
CA VAL A 59 14.55 7.44 7.99
C VAL A 59 15.90 6.86 7.54
N SER A 60 16.10 6.72 6.25
CA SER A 60 17.27 6.07 5.64
C SER A 60 18.14 7.12 4.96
N PRO A 61 19.40 7.36 5.41
CA PRO A 61 20.27 8.33 4.76
C PRO A 61 20.78 7.80 3.41
N ASN A 62 20.85 8.68 2.43
CA ASN A 62 21.42 8.44 1.11
C ASN A 62 22.84 8.97 0.99
N THR A 63 23.63 8.42 0.09
CA THR A 63 25.03 8.85 -0.15
C THR A 63 25.16 10.27 -0.69
N ASN A 64 24.09 10.83 -1.27
CA ASN A 64 24.01 12.20 -1.77
C ASN A 64 23.58 13.23 -0.72
N GLY A 65 23.44 12.79 0.56
CA GLY A 65 23.07 13.66 1.68
C GLY A 65 21.56 13.82 1.89
N THR A 66 20.71 13.26 1.03
CA THR A 66 19.25 13.22 1.24
C THR A 66 18.86 12.05 2.13
N VAL A 67 17.59 12.02 2.55
CA VAL A 67 17.02 10.90 3.28
C VAL A 67 15.75 10.38 2.62
N ASP A 68 15.49 9.08 2.78
CA ASP A 68 14.25 8.43 2.40
C ASP A 68 13.43 8.10 3.63
N ILE A 69 12.11 8.33 3.58
CA ILE A 69 11.23 8.39 4.73
C ILE A 69 10.15 7.31 4.65
N GLY A 70 10.06 6.50 5.72
CA GLY A 70 8.95 5.58 5.96
C GLY A 70 8.91 4.34 5.07
N PRO A 71 7.76 3.62 5.06
CA PRO A 71 7.63 2.30 4.40
C PRO A 71 7.96 2.27 2.91
N ILE A 72 7.48 3.23 2.11
CA ILE A 72 7.70 3.29 0.66
C ILE A 72 8.87 4.21 0.27
N GLN A 73 9.69 4.61 1.27
CA GLN A 73 10.95 5.36 1.14
C GLN A 73 10.79 6.64 0.28
N VAL A 74 9.85 7.50 0.66
CA VAL A 74 9.68 8.81 0.03
C VAL A 74 10.89 9.67 0.31
N ASN A 75 11.63 10.09 -0.73
CA ASN A 75 12.78 10.97 -0.56
C ASN A 75 12.35 12.35 -0.07
N GLU A 76 13.13 12.95 0.83
CA GLU A 76 12.83 14.25 1.42
C GLU A 76 12.73 15.41 0.42
N ILE A 77 13.30 15.25 -0.79
CA ILE A 77 13.17 16.26 -1.84
C ILE A 77 11.71 16.49 -2.23
N TRP A 78 10.83 15.51 -2.01
CA TRP A 78 9.40 15.60 -2.26
C TRP A 78 8.61 16.34 -1.16
N LEU A 79 9.23 16.60 0.01
CA LEU A 79 8.52 17.20 1.16
C LEU A 79 7.79 18.49 0.84
N PRO A 80 8.38 19.47 0.11
CA PRO A 80 7.67 20.70 -0.21
C PRO A 80 6.40 20.45 -1.05
N GLU A 81 6.50 19.54 -2.03
CA GLU A 81 5.39 19.23 -2.93
C GLU A 81 4.32 18.37 -2.23
N VAL A 82 4.71 17.41 -1.40
CA VAL A 82 3.80 16.60 -0.58
C VAL A 82 3.07 17.49 0.43
N ALA A 83 3.77 18.40 1.10
CA ALA A 83 3.17 19.35 2.02
C ALA A 83 2.13 20.24 1.32
N ALA A 84 2.46 20.75 0.12
CA ALA A 84 1.52 21.51 -0.70
C ALA A 84 0.32 20.68 -1.14
N HIS A 85 0.56 19.44 -1.59
CA HIS A 85 -0.50 18.51 -1.99
C HIS A 85 -1.49 18.20 -0.86
N TRP A 86 -0.99 18.05 0.37
CA TRP A 86 -1.82 17.81 1.54
C TRP A 86 -2.37 19.08 2.22
N ASN A 87 -2.01 20.27 1.72
CA ASN A 87 -2.30 21.54 2.38
C ASN A 87 -1.83 21.54 3.86
N ALA A 88 -0.62 21.05 4.09
CA ALA A 88 0.02 20.86 5.38
C ALA A 88 1.33 21.65 5.49
N THR A 89 1.88 21.73 6.70
CA THR A 89 3.25 22.24 6.88
C THR A 89 4.27 21.16 6.49
N ILE A 90 5.49 21.57 6.12
CA ILE A 90 6.60 20.61 5.85
C ILE A 90 6.85 19.70 7.06
N ALA A 91 6.78 20.25 8.27
CA ALA A 91 6.98 19.48 9.50
C ALA A 91 5.90 18.41 9.71
N ASP A 92 4.64 18.74 9.45
CA ASP A 92 3.53 17.81 9.55
C ASP A 92 3.60 16.74 8.45
N ALA A 93 3.94 17.14 7.22
CA ALA A 93 4.16 16.21 6.11
C ALA A 93 5.30 15.22 6.42
N TYR A 94 6.43 15.70 6.92
CA TYR A 94 7.54 14.86 7.35
C TYR A 94 7.11 13.84 8.43
N LYS A 95 6.41 14.32 9.47
CA LYS A 95 5.91 13.46 10.54
C LYS A 95 4.91 12.42 10.01
N ALA A 96 4.00 12.83 9.15
CA ALA A 96 3.03 11.92 8.54
C ALA A 96 3.72 10.86 7.67
N LEU A 97 4.69 11.23 6.82
CA LEU A 97 5.47 10.29 6.02
C LEU A 97 6.22 9.28 6.87
N ARG A 98 6.79 9.72 8.00
CA ARG A 98 7.55 8.85 8.88
C ARG A 98 6.70 7.90 9.70
N ASP A 99 5.59 8.41 10.27
CA ASP A 99 4.88 7.75 11.37
C ASP A 99 3.49 7.20 10.99
N ASN A 100 2.98 7.50 9.77
CA ASN A 100 1.67 7.08 9.32
C ASN A 100 1.77 6.27 8.01
N PHE A 101 1.46 4.96 8.09
CA PHE A 101 1.53 4.07 6.94
C PHE A 101 0.65 4.52 5.78
N CYS A 102 -0.60 4.89 6.05
CA CYS A 102 -1.53 5.30 4.99
C CYS A 102 -1.06 6.58 4.28
N ALA A 103 -0.59 7.56 5.04
CA ALA A 103 -0.05 8.79 4.47
C ALA A 103 1.21 8.53 3.63
N ASN A 104 2.10 7.67 4.11
CA ASN A 104 3.32 7.32 3.39
C ASN A 104 3.01 6.60 2.06
N VAL A 105 2.09 5.63 2.06
CA VAL A 105 1.68 4.91 0.86
C VAL A 105 0.91 5.82 -0.10
N GLU A 106 0.08 6.71 0.42
CA GLU A 106 -0.64 7.70 -0.38
C GLU A 106 0.34 8.63 -1.12
N ALA A 107 1.34 9.19 -0.42
CA ALA A 107 2.38 10.01 -1.04
C ALA A 107 3.16 9.23 -2.12
N GLY A 108 3.53 7.99 -1.84
CA GLY A 108 4.20 7.13 -2.81
C GLY A 108 3.34 6.88 -4.05
N ALA A 109 2.05 6.65 -3.88
CA ALA A 109 1.10 6.48 -4.97
C ALA A 109 0.95 7.77 -5.81
N TRP A 110 0.88 8.92 -5.16
CA TRP A 110 0.86 10.22 -5.81
C TRP A 110 2.13 10.48 -6.64
N ILE A 111 3.31 10.22 -6.08
CA ILE A 111 4.59 10.37 -6.78
C ILE A 111 4.67 9.42 -7.98
N LEU A 112 4.26 8.15 -7.80
CA LEU A 112 4.21 7.19 -8.90
C LEU A 112 3.26 7.66 -10.01
N ARG A 113 2.07 8.17 -9.67
CA ARG A 113 1.12 8.70 -10.66
C ARG A 113 1.74 9.82 -11.48
N ARG A 114 2.45 10.74 -10.85
CA ARG A 114 3.18 11.82 -11.54
C ARG A 114 4.22 11.26 -12.51
N GLY A 115 5.01 10.29 -12.09
CA GLY A 115 5.99 9.64 -12.98
C GLY A 115 5.34 8.95 -14.19
N LEU A 116 4.17 8.30 -13.98
CA LEU A 116 3.41 7.68 -15.07
C LEU A 116 2.81 8.72 -16.03
N ASP A 117 2.35 9.87 -15.53
CA ASP A 117 1.82 10.96 -16.35
C ASP A 117 2.95 11.62 -17.17
N GLU A 118 4.12 11.83 -16.55
CA GLU A 118 5.32 12.33 -17.20
C GLU A 118 5.82 11.39 -18.31
N ALA A 119 5.74 10.08 -18.08
CA ALA A 119 6.13 9.06 -19.06
C ALA A 119 5.15 8.92 -20.25
N GLY A 120 4.08 9.72 -20.28
CA GLY A 120 3.12 9.72 -21.40
C GLY A 120 2.37 8.39 -21.58
N GLY A 121 2.24 7.60 -20.52
CA GLY A 121 1.54 6.30 -20.52
C GLY A 121 2.48 5.09 -20.65
N ASP A 122 3.78 5.26 -20.83
CA ASP A 122 4.74 4.16 -20.68
C ASP A 122 4.84 3.76 -19.20
N PHE A 123 4.23 2.63 -18.86
CA PHE A 123 4.15 2.15 -17.48
C PHE A 123 5.53 1.89 -16.86
N TRP A 124 6.42 1.23 -17.59
CA TRP A 124 7.73 0.89 -17.05
C TRP A 124 8.63 2.11 -16.91
N GLU A 125 8.55 3.03 -17.86
CA GLU A 125 9.25 4.30 -17.78
C GLU A 125 8.79 5.11 -16.55
N GLY A 126 7.47 5.21 -16.33
CA GLY A 126 6.91 5.90 -15.17
C GLY A 126 7.26 5.26 -13.84
N VAL A 127 7.26 3.92 -13.75
CA VAL A 127 7.78 3.19 -12.58
C VAL A 127 9.26 3.47 -12.37
N GLY A 128 10.02 3.60 -13.43
CA GLY A 128 11.43 3.98 -13.36
C GLY A 128 11.63 5.40 -12.82
N TYR A 129 10.81 6.34 -13.22
CA TYR A 129 10.83 7.74 -12.75
C TYR A 129 10.48 7.90 -11.27
N TYR A 130 9.75 6.97 -10.70
CA TYR A 130 9.53 6.92 -9.26
C TYR A 130 10.85 6.98 -8.48
N HIS A 131 11.87 6.28 -8.96
CA HIS A 131 13.19 6.20 -8.32
C HIS A 131 14.17 7.22 -8.87
N SER A 132 14.29 7.34 -10.20
CA SER A 132 15.28 8.25 -10.83
C SER A 132 15.05 8.43 -12.32
N HIS A 133 15.33 9.65 -12.81
CA HIS A 133 15.41 9.93 -14.25
C HIS A 133 16.77 9.53 -14.85
N THR A 134 17.79 9.29 -14.02
CA THR A 134 19.13 8.85 -14.48
C THR A 134 19.03 7.43 -15.04
N PRO A 135 19.41 7.18 -16.31
CA PRO A 135 19.20 5.89 -16.98
C PRO A 135 19.79 4.69 -16.23
N GLU A 136 20.97 4.81 -15.64
CA GLU A 136 21.66 3.74 -14.91
C GLU A 136 20.90 3.38 -13.62
N HIS A 137 20.48 4.39 -12.85
CA HIS A 137 19.73 4.22 -11.62
C HIS A 137 18.35 3.61 -11.92
N LYS A 138 17.64 4.19 -12.90
CA LYS A 138 16.36 3.70 -13.39
C LYS A 138 16.42 2.24 -13.82
N THR A 139 17.39 1.88 -14.67
CA THR A 139 17.55 0.51 -15.15
C THR A 139 17.81 -0.49 -14.01
N ARG A 140 18.64 -0.13 -13.04
CA ARG A 140 18.90 -0.95 -11.87
C ARG A 140 17.62 -1.15 -11.05
N TYR A 141 16.91 -0.06 -10.78
CA TYR A 141 15.64 -0.09 -10.06
C TYR A 141 14.60 -0.98 -10.72
N LEU A 142 14.39 -0.82 -12.02
CA LEU A 142 13.44 -1.65 -12.78
C LEU A 142 13.77 -3.15 -12.74
N ARG A 143 15.05 -3.51 -12.68
CA ARG A 143 15.44 -4.93 -12.49
C ARG A 143 15.03 -5.46 -11.11
N GLU A 144 15.06 -4.62 -10.07
CA GLU A 144 14.60 -5.00 -8.74
C GLU A 144 13.10 -5.11 -8.66
N VAL A 145 12.39 -4.15 -9.27
CA VAL A 145 10.93 -4.21 -9.43
C VAL A 145 10.53 -5.52 -10.14
N LEU A 146 11.18 -5.85 -11.26
CA LEU A 146 10.89 -7.09 -12.01
C LEU A 146 11.15 -8.35 -11.16
N ARG A 147 12.24 -8.39 -10.38
CA ARG A 147 12.48 -9.52 -9.45
C ARG A 147 11.35 -9.70 -8.45
N GLN A 148 10.82 -8.59 -7.90
CA GLN A 148 9.69 -8.67 -6.97
C GLN A 148 8.39 -9.09 -7.66
N VAL A 149 8.13 -8.65 -8.88
CA VAL A 149 7.00 -9.13 -9.70
C VAL A 149 7.06 -10.66 -9.85
N LEU A 150 8.20 -11.18 -10.28
CA LEU A 150 8.39 -12.62 -10.48
C LEU A 150 8.25 -13.42 -9.17
N ARG A 151 8.78 -12.89 -8.07
CA ARG A 151 8.65 -13.50 -6.74
C ARG A 151 7.19 -13.57 -6.28
N LEU A 152 6.46 -12.46 -6.37
CA LEU A 152 5.04 -12.43 -5.97
C LEU A 152 4.19 -13.33 -6.85
N ARG A 153 4.45 -13.37 -8.15
CA ARG A 153 3.79 -14.28 -9.07
C ARG A 153 3.98 -15.75 -8.66
N ALA A 154 5.22 -16.15 -8.35
CA ALA A 154 5.51 -17.51 -7.90
C ALA A 154 4.75 -17.87 -6.59
N ILE A 155 4.65 -16.92 -5.65
CA ILE A 155 3.89 -17.12 -4.40
C ILE A 155 2.40 -17.37 -4.70
N VAL A 156 1.79 -16.60 -5.59
CA VAL A 156 0.38 -16.75 -5.97
C VAL A 156 0.15 -18.08 -6.68
N GLU A 157 1.01 -18.44 -7.63
CA GLU A 157 0.93 -19.73 -8.37
C GLU A 157 1.04 -20.93 -7.42
N HIS A 158 1.93 -20.88 -6.42
CA HIS A 158 2.04 -21.91 -5.40
C HIS A 158 0.80 -21.98 -4.49
N ALA A 159 0.25 -20.84 -4.09
CA ALA A 159 -0.95 -20.77 -3.26
C ALA A 159 -2.16 -21.39 -4.00
N ASP A 160 -2.35 -21.05 -5.29
CA ASP A 160 -3.42 -21.58 -6.12
C ASP A 160 -3.29 -23.10 -6.33
N THR A 161 -2.06 -23.59 -6.52
CA THR A 161 -1.79 -25.03 -6.67
C THR A 161 -2.09 -25.78 -5.36
N SER A 162 -1.76 -25.19 -4.21
CA SER A 162 -2.01 -25.79 -2.90
C SER A 162 -3.49 -25.76 -2.49
N ALA A 163 -4.24 -24.78 -3.01
CA ALA A 163 -5.67 -24.65 -2.73
C ALA A 163 -6.58 -25.52 -3.59
N ARG A 164 -6.05 -26.15 -4.67
CA ARG A 164 -6.81 -27.09 -5.51
C ARG A 164 -6.86 -28.44 -4.82
N PRO A 165 -8.02 -28.90 -4.28
CA PRO A 165 -8.14 -30.26 -3.77
C PRO A 165 -7.86 -31.26 -4.89
N ASN A 166 -7.18 -32.35 -4.54
CA ASN A 166 -6.81 -33.42 -5.47
C ASN A 166 -8.08 -34.14 -5.96
N LEU A 167 -8.76 -33.56 -6.95
CA LEU A 167 -9.99 -34.11 -7.56
C LEU A 167 -9.77 -35.48 -8.20
N ALA A 168 -8.51 -35.93 -8.37
CA ALA A 168 -8.17 -37.23 -8.91
C ALA A 168 -8.42 -38.40 -7.92
N GLN A 169 -8.60 -38.14 -6.62
CA GLN A 169 -8.86 -39.18 -5.61
C GLN A 169 -10.35 -39.37 -5.27
N ALA A 170 -11.24 -38.51 -5.78
CA ALA A 170 -12.66 -38.58 -5.46
C ALA A 170 -13.52 -39.43 -6.39
N THR A 171 -12.97 -40.06 -7.42
CA THR A 171 -13.72 -40.81 -8.45
C THR A 171 -13.30 -42.27 -8.61
N ALA A 172 -12.94 -42.95 -7.54
CA ALA A 172 -12.89 -44.43 -7.57
C ALA A 172 -14.22 -44.97 -7.03
N PRO A 173 -15.12 -45.55 -7.86
CA PRO A 173 -16.29 -46.26 -7.33
C PRO A 173 -15.83 -47.49 -6.56
N PRO A 174 -16.52 -47.86 -5.45
CA PRO A 174 -16.19 -49.09 -4.75
C PRO A 174 -16.42 -50.30 -5.67
N LEU A 175 -15.41 -51.16 -5.80
CA LEU A 175 -15.56 -52.47 -6.43
C LEU A 175 -16.59 -53.26 -5.62
N ALA A 176 -17.72 -53.57 -6.22
CA ALA A 176 -18.74 -54.44 -5.64
C ALA A 176 -18.20 -55.88 -5.54
N PRO A 177 -18.64 -56.66 -4.49
CA PRO A 177 -18.20 -58.03 -4.26
C PRO A 177 -18.70 -59.04 -5.30
#